data_bf67c1134ca963091032e57195b348a1
#
_entry.id   bf67c1134ca963091032e57195b348a1
#
_cell.length_a   1.000
_cell.length_b   1.000
_cell.length_c   1.000
_cell.angle_alpha   90.00
_cell.angle_beta   90.00
_cell.angle_gamma   90.00
#
_symmetry.space_group_name_H-M   'P 1'
#
loop_
_entity.id
_entity.type
_entity.pdbx_description
1 polymer ?
#
loop_
_entity_poly.entity_id
_entity_poly.type
_entity_poly.pdbx_seq_one_letter_code
_entity_poly.pdbx_strand_id
1 'polypeptide(L)'
;SKRLITRSLQNWHTHLAMQLNARDFSDGYPLHRWLSESIFPTEARLTAEYVRVGAQAAAAEMIRTGSTFAADMYFHPSVTGKVLDDAGLRGLIGGPVSDFALPSHDSATSALAEMDQLLQQNSPSNRIDYAIATHSVYLCEEETLRKASQLAAKRKARLHIHVSETRKEVAEHHAKTGLYPVEYLDSIDFFQEGTICAHASWVKKNEIRILAKHQ
;
A
#
# COMPACT_ATOMS: atom_id res chain seq x y z
N SER A 1 -2.15 -40.31 8.54
CA SER A 1 -2.65 -38.93 8.62
C SER A 1 -3.05 -38.45 7.23
N LYS A 2 -4.27 -37.97 7.10
CA LYS A 2 -4.72 -37.33 5.83
C LYS A 2 -4.12 -35.93 5.78
N ARG A 3 -3.31 -35.62 4.75
CA ARG A 3 -2.73 -34.31 4.50
C ARG A 3 -3.34 -33.74 3.22
N LEU A 4 -3.65 -32.45 3.20
CA LEU A 4 -4.06 -31.71 2.02
C LEU A 4 -2.90 -30.85 1.56
N ILE A 5 -2.59 -30.89 0.26
CA ILE A 5 -1.61 -30.00 -0.37
C ILE A 5 -2.41 -28.94 -1.12
N THR A 6 -2.14 -27.67 -0.82
CA THR A 6 -2.76 -26.52 -1.48
C THR A 6 -1.69 -25.57 -2.00
N ARG A 7 -2.09 -24.60 -2.82
CA ARG A 7 -1.27 -23.41 -3.09
C ARG A 7 -1.12 -22.62 -1.79
N SER A 8 -0.01 -21.90 -1.65
CA SER A 8 0.21 -21.00 -0.52
C SER A 8 -0.78 -19.83 -0.51
N LEU A 9 -0.95 -19.23 0.65
CA LEU A 9 -1.71 -18.00 0.80
C LEU A 9 -0.91 -16.81 0.26
N GLN A 10 -1.61 -15.82 -0.29
CA GLN A 10 -1.05 -14.57 -0.79
C GLN A 10 -1.78 -13.41 -0.12
N ASN A 11 -1.03 -12.50 0.48
CA ASN A 11 -1.58 -11.29 1.08
C ASN A 11 -1.38 -10.11 0.11
N TRP A 12 -2.45 -9.67 -0.55
CA TRP A 12 -2.40 -8.63 -1.57
C TRP A 12 -2.51 -7.21 -1.02
N HIS A 13 -2.59 -7.04 0.30
CA HIS A 13 -2.47 -5.73 0.94
C HIS A 13 -2.08 -5.89 2.40
N THR A 14 -1.00 -5.23 2.81
CA THR A 14 -0.54 -5.24 4.20
C THR A 14 0.39 -4.06 4.50
N HIS A 15 0.62 -3.84 5.81
CA HIS A 15 1.61 -2.94 6.38
C HIS A 15 2.48 -3.77 7.33
N LEU A 16 3.43 -4.54 6.78
CA LEU A 16 4.14 -5.60 7.51
C LEU A 16 4.79 -5.14 8.81
N ALA A 17 5.46 -3.98 8.80
CA ALA A 17 6.17 -3.51 9.98
C ALA A 17 5.25 -3.04 11.12
N MET A 18 3.96 -2.79 10.84
CA MET A 18 2.96 -2.48 11.87
C MET A 18 2.68 -3.63 12.83
N GLN A 19 3.22 -4.82 12.56
CA GLN A 19 3.13 -5.99 13.44
C GLN A 19 3.52 -5.68 14.89
N LEU A 20 4.43 -4.74 15.12
CA LEU A 20 4.92 -4.40 16.46
C LEU A 20 4.09 -3.32 17.17
N ASN A 21 3.32 -2.51 16.46
CA ASN A 21 2.69 -1.31 17.05
C ASN A 21 1.19 -1.21 16.82
N ALA A 22 0.60 -2.03 15.97
CA ALA A 22 -0.82 -1.91 15.63
C ALA A 22 -1.70 -2.98 16.25
N ARG A 23 -1.11 -4.07 16.76
CA ARG A 23 -1.88 -5.11 17.42
C ARG A 23 -2.30 -4.67 18.82
N ASP A 24 -3.55 -4.89 19.15
CA ASP A 24 -4.17 -4.67 20.46
C ASP A 24 -4.27 -3.19 20.88
N PHE A 25 -3.82 -2.24 20.05
CA PHE A 25 -3.93 -0.82 20.34
C PHE A 25 -5.18 -0.23 19.66
N SER A 26 -6.11 0.25 20.48
CA SER A 26 -7.29 0.99 20.02
C SER A 26 -8.21 0.20 19.08
N ASP A 27 -8.32 -1.11 19.29
CA ASP A 27 -9.25 -1.98 18.58
C ASP A 27 -10.68 -1.44 18.69
N GLY A 28 -11.38 -1.40 17.56
CA GLY A 28 -12.76 -0.90 17.48
C GLY A 28 -12.86 0.61 17.27
N TYR A 29 -11.77 1.38 17.18
CA TYR A 29 -11.84 2.78 16.80
C TYR A 29 -12.22 2.93 15.31
N PRO A 30 -13.00 3.94 14.93
CA PRO A 30 -13.13 4.34 13.54
C PRO A 30 -11.76 4.67 12.94
N LEU A 31 -11.52 4.35 11.66
CA LEU A 31 -10.22 4.47 10.99
C LEU A 31 -9.54 5.82 11.26
N HIS A 32 -10.23 6.94 11.04
CA HIS A 32 -9.63 8.27 11.20
C HIS A 32 -9.16 8.56 12.63
N ARG A 33 -9.92 8.08 13.63
CA ARG A 33 -9.54 8.21 15.04
C ARG A 33 -8.36 7.33 15.37
N TRP A 34 -8.37 6.08 14.87
CA TRP A 34 -7.26 5.15 15.02
C TRP A 34 -5.97 5.70 14.42
N LEU A 35 -6.03 6.25 13.20
CA LEU A 35 -4.89 6.88 12.54
C LEU A 35 -4.37 8.07 13.35
N SER A 36 -5.23 9.03 13.73
CA SER A 36 -4.80 10.29 14.36
C SER A 36 -4.36 10.14 15.82
N GLU A 37 -5.00 9.25 16.59
CA GLU A 37 -4.73 9.11 18.02
C GLU A 37 -3.70 8.00 18.33
N SER A 38 -3.52 7.03 17.45
CA SER A 38 -2.66 5.85 17.71
C SER A 38 -1.54 5.70 16.70
N ILE A 39 -1.85 5.70 15.40
CA ILE A 39 -0.87 5.33 14.38
C ILE A 39 0.08 6.49 14.06
N PHE A 40 -0.40 7.65 13.66
CA PHE A 40 0.47 8.78 13.29
C PHE A 40 1.44 9.20 14.41
N PRO A 41 1.02 9.28 15.71
CA PRO A 41 1.96 9.57 16.78
C PRO A 41 3.06 8.51 16.96
N THR A 42 2.75 7.24 16.68
CA THR A 42 3.72 6.14 16.73
C THR A 42 4.64 6.19 15.51
N GLU A 43 4.07 6.37 14.33
CA GLU A 43 4.80 6.43 13.06
C GLU A 43 5.75 7.63 12.99
N ALA A 44 5.42 8.76 13.62
CA ALA A 44 6.33 9.91 13.70
C ALA A 44 7.71 9.59 14.34
N ARG A 45 7.83 8.44 15.01
CA ARG A 45 9.06 7.96 15.64
C ARG A 45 9.70 6.77 14.92
N LEU A 46 9.18 6.40 13.75
CA LEU A 46 9.69 5.25 13.01
C LEU A 46 11.12 5.47 12.55
N THR A 47 11.86 4.38 12.62
CA THR A 47 13.21 4.27 12.08
C THR A 47 13.31 3.06 11.15
N ALA A 48 14.29 3.05 10.26
CA ALA A 48 14.57 1.90 9.41
C ALA A 48 14.79 0.60 10.22
N GLU A 49 15.40 0.72 11.40
CA GLU A 49 15.61 -0.41 12.30
C GLU A 49 14.29 -0.94 12.88
N TYR A 50 13.38 -0.05 13.25
CA TYR A 50 12.04 -0.46 13.70
C TYR A 50 11.28 -1.21 12.60
N VAL A 51 11.29 -0.66 11.38
CA VAL A 51 10.69 -1.31 10.21
C VAL A 51 11.31 -2.67 9.94
N ARG A 52 12.64 -2.78 10.04
CA ARG A 52 13.34 -4.05 9.88
C ARG A 52 12.86 -5.11 10.86
N VAL A 53 12.78 -4.79 12.15
CA VAL A 53 12.34 -5.74 13.19
C VAL A 53 10.87 -6.11 13.02
N GLY A 54 10.00 -5.12 12.72
CA GLY A 54 8.58 -5.36 12.47
C GLY A 54 8.34 -6.26 11.26
N ALA A 55 9.04 -5.98 10.16
CA ALA A 55 8.97 -6.81 8.95
C ALA A 55 9.49 -8.24 9.18
N GLN A 56 10.53 -8.43 10.02
CA GLN A 56 11.03 -9.75 10.39
C GLN A 56 9.99 -10.53 11.20
N ALA A 57 9.33 -9.89 12.17
CA ALA A 57 8.25 -10.51 12.93
C ALA A 57 7.10 -10.95 12.03
N ALA A 58 6.69 -10.08 11.09
CA ALA A 58 5.66 -10.38 10.10
C ALA A 58 6.08 -11.52 9.15
N ALA A 59 7.32 -11.52 8.67
CA ALA A 59 7.84 -12.59 7.82
C ALA A 59 7.82 -13.96 8.54
N ALA A 60 8.19 -13.99 9.81
CA ALA A 60 8.11 -15.21 10.63
C ALA A 60 6.67 -15.71 10.80
N GLU A 61 5.72 -14.80 11.00
CA GLU A 61 4.29 -15.15 11.06
C GLU A 61 3.78 -15.65 9.71
N MET A 62 4.12 -15.00 8.61
CA MET A 62 3.75 -15.42 7.25
C MET A 62 4.21 -16.86 6.98
N ILE A 63 5.46 -17.20 7.30
CA ILE A 63 5.99 -18.56 7.13
C ILE A 63 5.19 -19.56 7.98
N ARG A 64 4.91 -19.23 9.24
CA ARG A 64 4.15 -20.10 10.14
C ARG A 64 2.70 -20.33 9.71
N THR A 65 2.09 -19.35 9.06
CA THR A 65 0.69 -19.39 8.62
C THR A 65 0.51 -19.85 7.17
N GLY A 66 1.62 -20.07 6.44
CA GLY A 66 1.59 -20.56 5.07
C GLY A 66 1.39 -19.46 4.01
N SER A 67 1.63 -18.20 4.36
CA SER A 67 1.66 -17.08 3.41
C SER A 67 3.05 -16.94 2.80
N THR A 68 3.15 -16.86 1.47
CA THR A 68 4.45 -16.80 0.76
C THR A 68 4.64 -15.54 -0.06
N PHE A 69 3.63 -14.67 -0.12
CA PHE A 69 3.65 -13.40 -0.82
C PHE A 69 2.94 -12.33 -0.01
N ALA A 70 3.50 -11.11 -0.02
CA ALA A 70 2.86 -9.92 0.50
C ALA A 70 2.99 -8.75 -0.47
N ALA A 71 1.88 -8.03 -0.71
CA ALA A 71 1.90 -6.68 -1.25
C ALA A 71 1.90 -5.69 -0.09
N ASP A 72 3.04 -5.08 0.18
CA ASP A 72 3.25 -4.17 1.31
C ASP A 72 3.20 -2.71 0.89
N MET A 73 2.60 -1.87 1.72
CA MET A 73 2.59 -0.43 1.58
C MET A 73 3.03 0.20 2.89
N TYR A 74 4.33 0.40 3.08
CA TYR A 74 4.84 0.97 4.32
C TYR A 74 6.17 1.69 4.13
N PHE A 75 6.59 2.44 5.16
CA PHE A 75 7.82 3.24 5.16
C PHE A 75 9.07 2.37 5.00
N HIS A 76 10.14 2.96 4.49
CA HIS A 76 11.42 2.29 4.22
C HIS A 76 11.27 1.01 3.36
N PRO A 77 10.71 1.12 2.15
CA PRO A 77 10.37 -0.03 1.30
C PRO A 77 11.59 -0.92 0.98
N SER A 78 12.77 -0.35 0.82
CA SER A 78 14.01 -1.11 0.59
C SER A 78 14.35 -2.05 1.75
N VAL A 79 14.06 -1.62 2.99
CA VAL A 79 14.29 -2.43 4.20
C VAL A 79 13.34 -3.62 4.24
N THR A 80 12.03 -3.38 4.00
CA THR A 80 11.03 -4.46 3.94
C THR A 80 11.34 -5.44 2.82
N GLY A 81 11.71 -4.93 1.63
CA GLY A 81 12.09 -5.77 0.49
C GLY A 81 13.26 -6.71 0.83
N LYS A 82 14.30 -6.17 1.48
CA LYS A 82 15.45 -6.99 1.90
C LYS A 82 15.06 -8.04 2.94
N VAL A 83 14.22 -7.69 3.91
CA VAL A 83 13.77 -8.65 4.95
C VAL A 83 12.99 -9.81 4.33
N LEU A 84 12.06 -9.54 3.41
CA LEU A 84 11.30 -10.60 2.73
C LEU A 84 12.21 -11.47 1.87
N ASP A 85 13.17 -10.86 1.17
CA ASP A 85 14.14 -11.60 0.36
C ASP A 85 15.01 -12.54 1.21
N ASP A 86 15.58 -12.03 2.31
CA ASP A 86 16.38 -12.82 3.25
C ASP A 86 15.56 -13.99 3.87
N ALA A 87 14.24 -13.77 4.07
CA ALA A 87 13.33 -14.80 4.56
C ALA A 87 12.88 -15.81 3.48
N GLY A 88 13.27 -15.60 2.21
CA GLY A 88 12.86 -16.46 1.09
C GLY A 88 11.41 -16.25 0.64
N LEU A 89 10.77 -15.14 1.05
CA LEU A 89 9.40 -14.79 0.70
C LEU A 89 9.36 -13.94 -0.57
N ARG A 90 8.18 -13.86 -1.18
CA ARG A 90 7.93 -12.96 -2.31
C ARG A 90 7.27 -11.68 -1.81
N GLY A 91 7.61 -10.55 -2.42
CA GLY A 91 7.05 -9.25 -2.08
C GLY A 91 6.82 -8.35 -3.28
N LEU A 92 5.75 -7.56 -3.23
CA LEU A 92 5.53 -6.40 -4.05
C LEU A 92 5.49 -5.20 -3.09
N ILE A 93 6.55 -4.40 -3.07
CA ILE A 93 6.80 -3.45 -2.00
C ILE A 93 6.64 -2.03 -2.50
N GLY A 94 5.78 -1.24 -1.84
CA GLY A 94 5.58 0.17 -2.13
C GLY A 94 5.83 1.05 -0.90
N GLY A 95 6.56 2.14 -1.10
CA GLY A 95 6.61 3.22 -0.11
C GLY A 95 5.39 4.12 -0.26
N PRO A 96 4.75 4.55 0.84
CA PRO A 96 3.56 5.38 0.76
C PRO A 96 3.88 6.76 0.19
N VAL A 97 3.14 7.16 -0.84
CA VAL A 97 3.17 8.51 -1.41
C VAL A 97 1.98 9.30 -0.87
N SER A 98 2.24 10.49 -0.34
CA SER A 98 1.23 11.39 0.23
C SER A 98 1.67 12.84 0.07
N ASP A 99 0.73 13.77 -0.08
CA ASP A 99 1.00 15.21 -0.08
C ASP A 99 1.20 15.79 1.32
N PHE A 100 0.94 14.99 2.35
CA PHE A 100 1.30 15.32 3.73
C PHE A 100 2.69 14.74 4.06
N ALA A 101 3.42 15.44 4.93
CA ALA A 101 4.71 14.95 5.41
C ALA A 101 4.55 13.58 6.09
N LEU A 102 5.40 12.64 5.71
CA LEU A 102 5.45 11.29 6.24
C LEU A 102 6.77 11.07 6.98
N PRO A 103 6.87 10.08 7.88
CA PRO A 103 8.09 9.80 8.63
C PRO A 103 9.36 9.62 7.79
N SER A 104 9.21 9.12 6.58
CA SER A 104 10.34 8.87 5.65
C SER A 104 10.52 9.96 4.59
N HIS A 105 9.54 10.85 4.37
CA HIS A 105 9.55 11.82 3.28
C HIS A 105 8.82 13.11 3.65
N ASP A 106 9.41 14.25 3.29
CA ASP A 106 8.82 15.57 3.52
C ASP A 106 7.75 15.94 2.47
N SER A 107 7.67 15.20 1.37
CA SER A 107 6.76 15.50 0.25
C SER A 107 6.48 14.28 -0.63
N ALA A 108 5.37 14.32 -1.37
CA ALA A 108 5.06 13.34 -2.40
C ALA A 108 6.16 13.23 -3.48
N THR A 109 6.81 14.35 -3.80
CA THR A 109 7.91 14.38 -4.78
C THR A 109 9.10 13.57 -4.30
N SER A 110 9.50 13.70 -3.04
CA SER A 110 10.61 12.92 -2.49
C SER A 110 10.27 11.43 -2.37
N ALA A 111 9.01 11.09 -2.01
CA ALA A 111 8.53 9.71 -1.99
C ALA A 111 8.54 9.06 -3.38
N LEU A 112 8.03 9.77 -4.39
CA LEU A 112 8.09 9.30 -5.79
C LEU A 112 9.52 9.15 -6.31
N ALA A 113 10.44 10.05 -5.90
CA ALA A 113 11.84 9.95 -6.29
C ALA A 113 12.54 8.71 -5.68
N GLU A 114 12.25 8.37 -4.41
CA GLU A 114 12.74 7.11 -3.82
C GLU A 114 12.22 5.91 -4.60
N MET A 115 10.92 5.86 -4.89
CA MET A 115 10.34 4.76 -5.64
C MET A 115 10.89 4.67 -7.07
N ASP A 116 11.11 5.81 -7.74
CA ASP A 116 11.74 5.84 -9.07
C ASP A 116 13.18 5.26 -9.01
N GLN A 117 13.91 5.59 -7.98
CA GLN A 117 15.27 5.06 -7.75
C GLN A 117 15.24 3.54 -7.49
N LEU A 118 14.35 3.05 -6.63
CA LEU A 118 14.21 1.61 -6.35
C LEU A 118 13.81 0.82 -7.60
N LEU A 119 12.92 1.36 -8.41
CA LEU A 119 12.49 0.75 -9.68
C LEU A 119 13.56 0.76 -10.77
N GLN A 120 14.57 1.64 -10.67
CA GLN A 120 15.73 1.64 -11.57
C GLN A 120 16.82 0.67 -11.13
N GLN A 121 16.91 0.41 -9.85
CA GLN A 121 17.88 -0.54 -9.33
C GLN A 121 17.39 -1.98 -9.57
N ASN A 122 18.32 -2.90 -9.70
CA ASN A 122 17.95 -4.32 -9.70
C ASN A 122 17.38 -4.67 -8.32
N SER A 123 16.22 -5.31 -8.34
CA SER A 123 15.65 -5.90 -7.11
C SER A 123 16.67 -6.82 -6.42
N PRO A 124 16.61 -6.96 -5.10
CA PRO A 124 17.52 -7.85 -4.36
C PRO A 124 17.56 -9.28 -4.94
N SER A 125 16.43 -9.73 -5.47
CA SER A 125 16.28 -11.01 -6.16
C SER A 125 15.04 -11.00 -7.07
N ASN A 126 14.79 -12.09 -7.77
CA ASN A 126 13.57 -12.30 -8.57
C ASN A 126 12.31 -12.56 -7.71
N ARG A 127 12.40 -12.45 -6.40
CA ARG A 127 11.27 -12.60 -5.46
C ARG A 127 10.67 -11.25 -5.06
N ILE A 128 11.41 -10.17 -5.20
CA ILE A 128 10.98 -8.84 -4.76
C ILE A 128 10.78 -7.93 -5.96
N ASP A 129 9.60 -7.35 -6.05
CA ASP A 129 9.27 -6.28 -6.98
C ASP A 129 8.86 -5.02 -6.20
N TYR A 130 8.97 -3.85 -6.83
CA TYR A 130 8.53 -2.59 -6.27
C TYR A 130 7.30 -2.06 -7.01
N ALA A 131 6.43 -1.36 -6.26
CA ALA A 131 5.21 -0.72 -6.76
C ALA A 131 5.18 0.77 -6.40
N ILE A 132 4.47 1.58 -7.16
CA ILE A 132 4.15 2.95 -6.77
C ILE A 132 2.89 2.90 -5.90
N ALA A 133 3.03 3.22 -4.62
CA ALA A 133 1.97 3.10 -3.64
C ALA A 133 1.47 4.49 -3.20
N THR A 134 0.42 5.00 -3.85
CA THR A 134 -0.28 6.21 -3.42
C THR A 134 -1.19 5.88 -2.24
N HIS A 135 -1.14 6.71 -1.17
CA HIS A 135 -1.89 6.37 0.03
C HIS A 135 -3.39 6.27 -0.26
N SER A 136 -4.02 7.34 -0.70
CA SER A 136 -5.48 7.40 -0.92
C SER A 136 -5.87 8.67 -1.67
N VAL A 137 -7.13 8.77 -2.10
CA VAL A 137 -7.71 9.98 -2.70
C VAL A 137 -7.87 11.15 -1.71
N TYR A 138 -7.75 10.91 -0.42
CA TYR A 138 -7.86 11.96 0.60
C TYR A 138 -6.51 12.45 1.16
N LEU A 139 -5.42 11.71 0.90
CA LEU A 139 -4.05 12.12 1.26
C LEU A 139 -3.18 12.45 0.04
N CYS A 140 -3.70 12.27 -1.17
CA CYS A 140 -3.00 12.63 -2.41
C CYS A 140 -3.84 13.61 -3.23
N GLU A 141 -3.22 14.70 -3.63
CA GLU A 141 -3.80 15.64 -4.60
C GLU A 141 -3.77 15.03 -6.01
N GLU A 142 -4.60 15.57 -6.92
CA GLU A 142 -4.70 15.09 -8.30
C GLU A 142 -3.35 15.04 -9.01
N GLU A 143 -2.54 16.08 -8.84
CA GLU A 143 -1.21 16.19 -9.47
C GLU A 143 -0.30 15.02 -9.03
N THR A 144 -0.32 14.68 -7.75
CA THR A 144 0.45 13.57 -7.20
C THR A 144 -0.03 12.22 -7.74
N LEU A 145 -1.36 12.00 -7.80
CA LEU A 145 -1.94 10.79 -8.38
C LEU A 145 -1.56 10.64 -9.86
N ARG A 146 -1.65 11.70 -10.65
CA ARG A 146 -1.23 11.69 -12.06
C ARG A 146 0.27 11.41 -12.23
N LYS A 147 1.13 12.05 -11.43
CA LYS A 147 2.58 11.78 -11.45
C LYS A 147 2.90 10.34 -11.08
N ALA A 148 2.21 9.79 -10.08
CA ALA A 148 2.37 8.39 -9.68
C ALA A 148 1.98 7.43 -10.82
N SER A 149 0.85 7.65 -11.47
CA SER A 149 0.40 6.87 -12.63
C SER A 149 1.39 6.96 -13.80
N GLN A 150 1.86 8.16 -14.14
CA GLN A 150 2.85 8.37 -15.20
C GLN A 150 4.18 7.67 -14.89
N LEU A 151 4.64 7.73 -13.62
CA LEU A 151 5.85 7.06 -13.20
C LEU A 151 5.70 5.53 -13.28
N ALA A 152 4.57 5.00 -12.83
CA ALA A 152 4.27 3.57 -12.91
C ALA A 152 4.26 3.08 -14.37
N ALA A 153 3.61 3.81 -15.28
CA ALA A 153 3.62 3.51 -16.72
C ALA A 153 5.05 3.54 -17.31
N LYS A 154 5.81 4.59 -17.00
CA LYS A 154 7.21 4.74 -17.45
C LYS A 154 8.09 3.59 -17.00
N ARG A 155 7.90 3.10 -15.77
CA ARG A 155 8.70 2.02 -15.17
C ARG A 155 8.11 0.63 -15.37
N LYS A 156 6.92 0.52 -15.96
CA LYS A 156 6.14 -0.72 -16.05
C LYS A 156 5.91 -1.36 -14.67
N ALA A 157 5.73 -0.50 -13.67
CA ALA A 157 5.49 -0.87 -12.29
C ALA A 157 3.98 -0.93 -12.00
N ARG A 158 3.58 -1.68 -10.99
CA ARG A 158 2.20 -1.68 -10.52
C ARG A 158 1.89 -0.46 -9.68
N LEU A 159 0.63 -0.02 -9.73
CA LEU A 159 0.07 0.93 -8.79
C LEU A 159 -0.58 0.19 -7.61
N HIS A 160 -0.54 0.81 -6.44
CA HIS A 160 -1.20 0.33 -5.24
C HIS A 160 -1.84 1.52 -4.51
N ILE A 161 -3.11 1.43 -4.12
CA ILE A 161 -3.84 2.52 -3.48
C ILE A 161 -4.92 1.98 -2.53
N HIS A 162 -5.14 2.65 -1.38
CA HIS A 162 -6.35 2.46 -0.59
C HIS A 162 -7.51 3.23 -1.25
N VAL A 163 -8.62 2.56 -1.50
CA VAL A 163 -9.76 3.19 -2.15
C VAL A 163 -11.09 2.69 -1.60
N SER A 164 -12.00 3.62 -1.34
CA SER A 164 -13.34 3.32 -0.85
C SER A 164 -13.36 2.40 0.38
N GLU A 165 -12.42 2.64 1.31
CA GLU A 165 -12.24 1.84 2.51
C GLU A 165 -13.37 2.08 3.51
N THR A 166 -13.78 3.33 3.70
CA THR A 166 -14.81 3.72 4.67
C THR A 166 -15.96 4.48 4.03
N ARG A 167 -17.14 4.41 4.67
CA ARG A 167 -18.29 5.25 4.26
C ARG A 167 -17.98 6.74 4.32
N LYS A 168 -17.18 7.14 5.32
CA LYS A 168 -16.78 8.54 5.53
C LYS A 168 -15.96 9.03 4.34
N GLU A 169 -14.91 8.31 3.96
CA GLU A 169 -14.09 8.61 2.78
C GLU A 169 -14.96 8.82 1.55
N VAL A 170 -15.82 7.84 1.24
CA VAL A 170 -16.68 7.87 0.04
C VAL A 170 -17.64 9.07 0.07
N ALA A 171 -18.24 9.36 1.23
CA ALA A 171 -19.20 10.47 1.36
C ALA A 171 -18.51 11.84 1.26
N GLU A 172 -17.38 12.02 1.93
CA GLU A 172 -16.61 13.27 1.92
C GLU A 172 -15.99 13.53 0.55
N HIS A 173 -15.43 12.51 -0.09
CA HIS A 173 -14.87 12.63 -1.44
C HIS A 173 -15.97 13.00 -2.45
N HIS A 174 -17.11 12.32 -2.42
CA HIS A 174 -18.24 12.63 -3.30
C HIS A 174 -18.80 14.04 -3.05
N ALA A 175 -18.90 14.46 -1.81
CA ALA A 175 -19.34 15.82 -1.48
C ALA A 175 -18.37 16.90 -2.00
N LYS A 176 -17.07 16.64 -1.99
CA LYS A 176 -16.01 17.55 -2.45
C LYS A 176 -15.92 17.62 -3.99
N THR A 177 -16.04 16.49 -4.67
CA THR A 177 -15.71 16.37 -6.11
C THR A 177 -16.92 16.09 -7.01
N GLY A 178 -18.05 15.66 -6.45
CA GLY A 178 -19.20 15.16 -7.20
C GLY A 178 -19.02 13.74 -7.74
N LEU A 179 -17.85 13.12 -7.58
CA LEU A 179 -17.51 11.78 -8.04
C LEU A 179 -17.24 10.84 -6.87
N TYR A 180 -17.53 9.56 -7.03
CA TYR A 180 -17.07 8.54 -6.10
C TYR A 180 -15.58 8.24 -6.32
N PRO A 181 -14.84 7.72 -5.32
CA PRO A 181 -13.39 7.57 -5.40
C PRO A 181 -12.86 6.87 -6.66
N VAL A 182 -13.49 5.76 -7.08
CA VAL A 182 -13.06 5.05 -8.29
C VAL A 182 -13.42 5.81 -9.56
N GLU A 183 -14.58 6.48 -9.60
CA GLU A 183 -14.96 7.34 -10.71
C GLU A 183 -13.98 8.50 -10.87
N TYR A 184 -13.56 9.09 -9.76
CA TYR A 184 -12.57 10.15 -9.76
C TYR A 184 -11.21 9.66 -10.30
N LEU A 185 -10.72 8.53 -9.80
CA LEU A 185 -9.48 7.94 -10.27
C LEU A 185 -9.52 7.59 -11.78
N ASP A 186 -10.64 7.09 -12.29
CA ASP A 186 -10.85 6.84 -13.73
C ASP A 186 -10.83 8.16 -14.53
N SER A 187 -11.48 9.21 -14.01
CA SER A 187 -11.54 10.52 -14.67
C SER A 187 -10.18 11.21 -14.82
N ILE A 188 -9.21 10.82 -14.01
CA ILE A 188 -7.83 11.34 -14.05
C ILE A 188 -6.85 10.35 -14.70
N ASP A 189 -7.32 9.32 -15.38
CA ASP A 189 -6.49 8.27 -16.02
C ASP A 189 -5.48 7.62 -15.05
N PHE A 190 -5.91 7.39 -13.80
CA PHE A 190 -5.03 6.81 -12.79
C PHE A 190 -4.76 5.32 -13.02
N PHE A 191 -5.78 4.57 -13.42
CA PHE A 191 -5.70 3.12 -13.48
C PHE A 191 -4.82 2.60 -14.62
N GLN A 192 -4.07 1.53 -14.33
CA GLN A 192 -3.30 0.74 -15.26
C GLN A 192 -3.58 -0.74 -15.03
N GLU A 193 -3.26 -1.57 -16.00
CA GLU A 193 -3.35 -3.02 -15.84
C GLU A 193 -2.58 -3.49 -14.61
N GLY A 194 -3.24 -4.26 -13.76
CA GLY A 194 -2.68 -4.77 -12.50
C GLY A 194 -2.57 -3.75 -11.37
N THR A 195 -3.29 -2.63 -11.42
CA THR A 195 -3.45 -1.73 -10.27
C THR A 195 -4.10 -2.47 -9.09
N ILE A 196 -3.50 -2.37 -7.91
CA ILE A 196 -4.04 -2.94 -6.68
C ILE A 196 -4.88 -1.88 -5.96
N CYS A 197 -6.19 -2.13 -5.89
CA CYS A 197 -7.16 -1.32 -5.16
C CYS A 197 -7.43 -1.98 -3.80
N ALA A 198 -6.71 -1.56 -2.76
CA ALA A 198 -6.91 -2.09 -1.42
C ALA A 198 -8.28 -1.66 -0.88
N HIS A 199 -8.89 -2.57 -0.13
CA HIS A 199 -10.22 -2.47 0.47
C HIS A 199 -11.37 -2.54 -0.55
N ALA A 200 -11.62 -1.48 -1.34
CA ALA A 200 -12.76 -1.36 -2.25
C ALA A 200 -14.11 -1.78 -1.60
N SER A 201 -14.26 -1.49 -0.29
CA SER A 201 -15.35 -2.01 0.56
C SER A 201 -16.67 -1.29 0.29
N TRP A 202 -16.62 -0.02 -0.11
CA TRP A 202 -17.78 0.85 -0.27
C TRP A 202 -17.98 1.33 -1.71
N VAL A 203 -17.56 0.52 -2.69
CA VAL A 203 -17.74 0.81 -4.12
C VAL A 203 -19.20 0.67 -4.57
N LYS A 204 -19.59 1.50 -5.52
CA LYS A 204 -20.90 1.44 -6.18
C LYS A 204 -20.87 0.51 -7.40
N LYS A 205 -22.04 0.14 -7.90
CA LYS A 205 -22.17 -0.77 -9.04
C LYS A 205 -21.50 -0.25 -10.33
N ASN A 206 -21.51 1.06 -10.56
CA ASN A 206 -20.80 1.70 -11.66
C ASN A 206 -19.29 1.66 -11.47
N GLU A 207 -18.80 1.89 -10.25
CA GLU A 207 -17.37 1.80 -9.92
C GLU A 207 -16.82 0.38 -10.13
N ILE A 208 -17.59 -0.67 -9.78
CA ILE A 208 -17.21 -2.07 -10.07
C ILE A 208 -17.02 -2.28 -11.58
N ARG A 209 -17.86 -1.65 -12.43
CA ARG A 209 -17.71 -1.74 -13.89
C ARG A 209 -16.45 -1.04 -14.38
N ILE A 210 -16.09 0.10 -13.77
CA ILE A 210 -14.86 0.81 -14.06
C ILE A 210 -13.66 -0.08 -13.71
N LEU A 211 -13.61 -0.62 -12.50
CA LEU A 211 -12.52 -1.51 -12.08
C LEU A 211 -12.40 -2.73 -13.01
N ALA A 212 -13.52 -3.34 -13.43
CA ALA A 212 -13.49 -4.47 -14.34
C ALA A 212 -12.98 -4.13 -15.76
N LYS A 213 -13.07 -2.87 -16.19
CA LYS A 213 -12.53 -2.40 -17.48
C LYS A 213 -11.00 -2.31 -17.49
N HIS A 214 -10.38 -2.13 -16.33
CA HIS A 214 -8.93 -1.95 -16.16
C HIS A 214 -8.19 -3.23 -15.71
N GLN A 215 -8.85 -4.39 -15.82
CA GLN A 215 -8.24 -5.71 -15.52
C GLN A 215 -7.41 -6.25 -16.68
#